data_6ff864e173d1c285f39b1855269e6c83
#
_entry.id   6ff864e173d1c285f39b1855269e6c83
#
_cell.length_a   1.000
_cell.length_b   1.000
_cell.length_c   1.000
_cell.angle_alpha   90.00
_cell.angle_beta   90.00
_cell.angle_gamma   90.00
#
_symmetry.space_group_name_H-M   'P 1'
#
loop_
_entity.id
_entity.type
_entity.pdbx_description
1 polymer ?
#
loop_
_entity_poly.entity_id
_entity_poly.type
_entity_poly.pdbx_seq_one_letter_code
_entity_poly.pdbx_strand_id
1 'polypeptide(L)'
;MVKVEVISDKPNKRILRCSEGNRVWYRLWINPEDMMRIEPLLEGGDRIWMEELEMYYTFFYEIKNGRRVLGKDRIKEILDILL
;
A
#
# COMPACT_ATOMS: atom_id res chain seq x y z
N MET A 1 5.66 10.83 -16.40
CA MET A 1 6.50 9.67 -16.06
C MET A 1 6.29 9.27 -14.61
N VAL A 2 6.07 8.00 -14.35
CA VAL A 2 5.88 7.52 -12.99
C VAL A 2 7.23 7.37 -12.31
N LYS A 3 7.36 7.94 -11.11
CA LYS A 3 8.52 7.71 -10.25
C LYS A 3 8.18 6.59 -9.28
N VAL A 4 9.12 5.68 -9.08
CA VAL A 4 8.95 4.56 -8.15
C VAL A 4 10.05 4.60 -7.11
N GLU A 5 9.66 4.62 -5.84
CA GLU A 5 10.56 4.54 -4.71
C GLU A 5 10.32 3.20 -4.00
N VAL A 6 11.38 2.41 -3.85
CA VAL A 6 11.29 1.13 -3.17
C VAL A 6 11.43 1.36 -1.68
N ILE A 7 10.35 1.09 -0.93
CA ILE A 7 10.36 1.20 0.54
C ILE A 7 10.82 -0.11 1.16
N SER A 8 10.35 -1.23 0.61
CA SER A 8 10.77 -2.56 1.04
C SER A 8 10.76 -3.49 -0.17
N ASP A 9 11.74 -4.37 -0.24
CA ASP A 9 11.83 -5.37 -1.31
C ASP A 9 12.33 -6.69 -0.74
N LYS A 10 11.50 -7.28 0.10
CA LYS A 10 11.76 -8.59 0.69
C LYS A 10 10.88 -9.63 0.02
N PRO A 11 11.25 -10.91 0.06
CA PRO A 11 10.46 -11.97 -0.60
C PRO A 11 8.99 -12.02 -0.19
N ASN A 12 8.69 -11.67 1.05
CA ASN A 12 7.34 -11.73 1.60
C ASN A 12 6.73 -10.35 1.89
N LYS A 13 7.42 -9.28 1.48
CA LYS A 13 6.96 -7.92 1.76
C LYS A 13 7.59 -6.95 0.77
N ARG A 14 6.82 -6.54 -0.21
CA ARG A 14 7.27 -5.58 -1.20
C ARG A 14 6.38 -4.34 -1.13
N ILE A 15 7.00 -3.19 -0.94
CA ILE A 15 6.29 -1.93 -0.78
C ILE A 15 6.91 -0.90 -1.71
N LEU A 16 6.10 -0.32 -2.58
CA LEU A 16 6.52 0.71 -3.52
C LEU A 16 5.70 1.97 -3.30
N ARG A 17 6.37 3.11 -3.29
CA ARG A 17 5.71 4.42 -3.35
C ARG A 17 5.84 4.93 -4.77
N CYS A 18 4.72 5.16 -5.41
CA CYS A 18 4.68 5.62 -6.80
C CYS A 18 4.14 7.04 -6.84
N SER A 19 4.67 7.85 -7.76
CA SER A 19 4.19 9.21 -7.94
C SER A 19 4.23 9.62 -9.40
N GLU A 20 3.26 10.45 -9.78
CA GLU A 20 3.19 11.05 -11.10
C GLU A 20 2.39 12.34 -10.99
N GLY A 21 3.06 13.47 -11.23
CA GLY A 21 2.43 14.77 -11.06
C GLY A 21 1.97 14.98 -9.64
N ASN A 22 0.67 15.24 -9.46
CA ASN A 22 0.07 15.45 -8.13
C ASN A 22 -0.42 14.17 -7.47
N ARG A 23 -0.20 13.04 -8.11
CA ARG A 23 -0.73 11.74 -7.64
C ARG A 23 0.37 10.97 -6.95
N VAL A 24 0.05 10.43 -5.77
CA VAL A 24 0.94 9.52 -5.03
C VAL A 24 0.12 8.33 -4.60
N TRP A 25 0.63 7.15 -4.86
CA TRP A 25 -0.02 5.92 -4.43
C TRP A 25 1.03 4.92 -3.97
N TYR A 26 0.57 3.95 -3.16
CA TYR A 26 1.41 2.89 -2.62
C TYR A 26 0.92 1.56 -3.14
N ARG A 27 1.84 0.71 -3.52
CA ARG A 27 1.58 -0.66 -3.98
C ARG A 27 2.27 -1.60 -3.01
N LEU A 28 1.50 -2.58 -2.52
CA LEU A 28 1.99 -3.52 -1.53
C LEU A 28 1.74 -4.94 -1.99
N TRP A 29 2.75 -5.78 -1.82
CA TRP A 29 2.63 -7.23 -1.93
C TRP A 29 3.03 -7.78 -0.58
N ILE A 30 2.06 -8.32 0.17
CA ILE A 30 2.26 -8.71 1.56
C ILE A 30 1.59 -10.05 1.84
N ASN A 31 2.08 -10.76 2.86
CA ASN A 31 1.51 -12.02 3.26
C ASN A 31 0.16 -11.83 3.98
N PRO A 32 -0.62 -12.92 4.16
CA PRO A 32 -1.92 -12.82 4.82
C PRO A 32 -1.87 -12.23 6.23
N GLU A 33 -0.82 -12.54 7.00
CA GLU A 33 -0.68 -12.00 8.37
C GLU A 33 -0.58 -10.47 8.35
N ASP A 34 0.30 -9.95 7.51
CA ASP A 34 0.47 -8.50 7.39
C ASP A 34 -0.80 -7.84 6.85
N MET A 35 -1.47 -8.50 5.89
CA MET A 35 -2.73 -7.99 5.37
C MET A 35 -3.77 -7.86 6.48
N MET A 36 -3.89 -8.86 7.35
CA MET A 36 -4.81 -8.80 8.48
C MET A 36 -4.50 -7.67 9.44
N ARG A 37 -3.22 -7.37 9.63
CA ARG A 37 -2.79 -6.30 10.54
C ARG A 37 -3.16 -4.91 10.03
N ILE A 38 -3.14 -4.69 8.74
CA ILE A 38 -3.43 -3.38 8.16
C ILE A 38 -4.85 -3.26 7.62
N GLU A 39 -5.58 -4.34 7.47
CA GLU A 39 -6.93 -4.33 6.92
C GLU A 39 -7.87 -3.33 7.62
N PRO A 40 -7.86 -3.22 8.97
CA PRO A 40 -8.71 -2.23 9.64
C PRO A 40 -8.39 -0.78 9.28
N LEU A 41 -7.19 -0.53 8.75
CA LEU A 41 -6.73 0.81 8.41
C LEU A 41 -6.98 1.14 6.94
N LEU A 42 -7.29 0.14 6.12
CA LEU A 42 -7.61 0.33 4.70
C LEU A 42 -9.08 0.67 4.56
N GLU A 43 -9.38 1.59 3.65
CA GLU A 43 -10.76 1.95 3.35
C GLU A 43 -11.27 1.13 2.17
N GLY A 44 -12.11 0.16 2.45
CA GLY A 44 -12.74 -0.65 1.43
C GLY A 44 -11.90 -1.84 0.98
N GLY A 45 -12.29 -2.45 -0.12
CA GLY A 45 -11.79 -3.72 -0.57
C GLY A 45 -10.57 -3.67 -1.47
N ASP A 46 -9.61 -2.83 -1.16
CA ASP A 46 -8.42 -2.65 -1.98
C ASP A 46 -7.42 -3.79 -1.77
N ARG A 47 -7.90 -5.05 -1.83
CA ARG A 47 -7.01 -6.20 -1.69
C ARG A 47 -7.35 -7.25 -2.74
N ILE A 48 -6.32 -7.82 -3.34
CA ILE A 48 -6.45 -8.86 -4.35
C ILE A 48 -5.54 -10.01 -3.94
N TRP A 49 -6.11 -11.19 -3.79
CA TRP A 49 -5.32 -12.38 -3.52
C TRP A 49 -4.62 -12.83 -4.81
N MET A 50 -3.32 -13.01 -4.74
CA MET A 50 -2.51 -13.49 -5.85
C MET A 50 -2.04 -14.91 -5.57
N GLU A 51 -2.75 -15.87 -6.14
CA GLU A 51 -2.56 -17.28 -5.84
C GLU A 51 -1.15 -17.77 -6.12
N GLU A 52 -0.57 -17.36 -7.25
CA GLU A 52 0.76 -17.80 -7.64
C GLU A 52 1.86 -17.38 -6.67
N LEU A 53 1.64 -16.27 -5.97
CA LEU A 53 2.61 -15.71 -5.02
C LEU A 53 2.23 -16.00 -3.57
N GLU A 54 1.03 -16.52 -3.35
CA GLU A 54 0.46 -16.70 -2.02
C GLU A 54 0.54 -15.41 -1.18
N MET A 55 0.27 -14.28 -1.83
CA MET A 55 0.35 -12.96 -1.24
C MET A 55 -0.87 -12.15 -1.63
N TYR A 56 -1.14 -11.14 -0.82
CA TYR A 56 -2.12 -10.13 -1.18
C TYR A 56 -1.43 -8.96 -1.86
N TYR A 57 -2.05 -8.47 -2.93
CA TYR A 57 -1.72 -7.19 -3.52
C TYR A 57 -2.77 -6.19 -3.09
N THR A 58 -2.33 -5.04 -2.62
CA THR A 58 -3.22 -3.92 -2.31
C THR A 58 -2.56 -2.62 -2.71
N PHE A 59 -3.36 -1.57 -2.84
CA PHE A 59 -2.84 -0.24 -3.12
C PHE A 59 -3.73 0.82 -2.47
N PHE A 60 -3.15 1.97 -2.20
CA PHE A 60 -3.92 3.10 -1.68
C PHE A 60 -3.27 4.41 -2.11
N TYR A 61 -4.05 5.48 -2.08
CA TYR A 61 -3.62 6.81 -2.52
C TYR A 61 -3.49 7.76 -1.35
N GLU A 62 -2.54 8.70 -1.43
CA GLU A 62 -2.51 9.84 -0.52
C GLU A 62 -3.63 10.81 -0.89
N ILE A 63 -4.09 11.62 0.08
CA ILE A 63 -5.09 12.63 -0.17
C ILE A 63 -4.48 13.72 -1.06
N LYS A 64 -5.09 13.93 -2.23
CA LYS A 64 -4.69 14.93 -3.20
C LYS A 64 -5.94 15.56 -3.80
N ASN A 65 -5.96 16.88 -3.87
CA ASN A 65 -7.02 17.61 -4.56
C ASN A 65 -8.44 17.23 -4.10
N GLY A 66 -8.61 16.98 -2.82
CA GLY A 66 -9.91 16.65 -2.24
C GLY A 66 -10.44 15.27 -2.59
N ARG A 67 -9.68 14.44 -3.26
CA ARG A 67 -10.10 13.08 -3.57
C ARG A 67 -10.04 12.21 -2.32
N ARG A 68 -11.00 11.30 -2.23
CA ARG A 68 -11.10 10.38 -1.11
C ARG A 68 -9.98 9.34 -1.18
N VAL A 69 -9.07 9.41 -0.23
CA VAL A 69 -7.93 8.51 -0.12
C VAL A 69 -7.48 8.49 1.35
N LEU A 70 -6.48 7.71 1.67
CA LEU A 70 -5.95 7.67 3.02
C LEU A 70 -5.15 8.94 3.33
N GLY A 71 -5.30 9.45 4.55
CA GLY A 71 -4.53 10.60 5.01
C GLY A 71 -3.10 10.20 5.35
N LYS A 72 -2.22 11.20 5.44
CA LYS A 72 -0.80 10.97 5.72
C LYS A 72 -0.56 10.24 7.03
N ASP A 73 -1.32 10.54 8.07
CA ASP A 73 -1.19 9.87 9.36
C ASP A 73 -1.56 8.39 9.27
N ARG A 74 -2.60 8.09 8.50
CA ARG A 74 -3.03 6.72 8.28
C ARG A 74 -1.98 5.94 7.49
N ILE A 75 -1.40 6.56 6.47
CA ILE A 75 -0.33 5.95 5.68
C ILE A 75 0.89 5.65 6.56
N LYS A 76 1.28 6.59 7.40
CA LYS A 76 2.39 6.40 8.33
C LYS A 76 2.11 5.23 9.27
N GLU A 77 0.90 5.14 9.80
CA GLU A 77 0.48 4.06 10.68
C GLU A 77 0.61 2.70 9.98
N ILE A 78 0.12 2.61 8.74
CA ILE A 78 0.23 1.38 7.94
C ILE A 78 1.69 0.99 7.75
N LEU A 79 2.53 1.93 7.33
CA LEU A 79 3.94 1.65 7.08
C LEU A 79 4.68 1.27 8.36
N ASP A 80 4.35 1.91 9.49
CA ASP A 80 4.95 1.56 10.79
C ASP A 80 4.59 0.12 11.20
N ILE A 81 3.39 -0.34 10.89
CA ILE A 81 3.00 -1.73 11.16
C ILE A 81 3.78 -2.70 10.28
N LEU A 82 3.96 -2.36 9.01
CA LEU A 82 4.59 -3.26 8.04
C LEU A 82 6.12 -3.29 8.16
N LEU A 83 6.72 -2.21 8.56
CA LEU A 83 8.17 -2.09 8.69
C LEU A 83 8.61 -2.31 10.13
#